data_109a567fadbb654f8fb27ec0983eb22d
#
_entry.id   109a567fadbb654f8fb27ec0983eb22d
#
_cell.length_a   1.000
_cell.length_b   1.000
_cell.length_c   1.000
_cell.angle_alpha   90.00
_cell.angle_beta   90.00
_cell.angle_gamma   90.00
#
_symmetry.space_group_name_H-M   'P 1'
#
loop_
_entity.id
_entity.type
_entity.pdbx_description
1 polymer ?
#
loop_
_entity_poly.entity_id
_entity_poly.type
_entity_poly.pdbx_seq_one_letter_code
_entity_poly.pdbx_strand_id
1 'polypeptide(L)'
;GSEMCIRDRLEDTFSVNMLAVADGRPETMGIVPMIRHHVNFQYEIATRKYKTLLAKELEKKEVQEGLIKACDVIDLIIEILRGSKNIKDAKACLVHGKTDAIKFKSEESKQLAAQLQFTEKQATAILEMRLYKLIGLEIEALLKEHDKTLKNIATYENILGSRTAMAKVIIKELDAFKKEYAKERKTVIDNVEAAVVEEKKIEEMDVVFLMDRFGYGRTVDVPTYERNKEAADSENKCVVLCRNTDKLCLFTDTGKMHSIKVLDLPFGKFRDKGQPIDNLSNYDSSQENIVYLMNLQAMTGKQIFFGTKNGMCKVVDGSEFDVAKRTIAATKLTEGDMLLTVRVLEGEESLILRSDKEYFLRLEASEIPQKKKGAVGVRGMRLAAHEQMQEIYVLPPDEESVVTVKEKEVALHRLHIGKRDTRGVKK
;
A
#
# COMPACT_ATOMS: atom_id res chain seq x y z
N GLY A 1 18.88 45.32 -27.28
CA GLY A 1 18.02 44.30 -26.75
C GLY A 1 17.41 44.78 -25.46
N SER A 2 16.09 44.63 -25.30
CA SER A 2 15.42 45.07 -24.08
C SER A 2 15.89 44.23 -22.90
N GLU A 3 15.93 44.78 -21.67
CA GLU A 3 16.22 44.07 -20.43
C GLU A 3 15.41 42.77 -20.24
N MET A 4 14.21 42.73 -20.85
CA MET A 4 13.33 41.57 -20.87
C MET A 4 13.95 40.37 -21.62
N CYS A 5 14.71 40.58 -22.70
CA CYS A 5 15.39 39.51 -23.42
C CYS A 5 16.62 38.94 -22.69
N ILE A 6 17.22 39.72 -21.80
CA ILE A 6 18.36 39.29 -20.98
C ILE A 6 17.86 38.45 -19.80
N ARG A 7 16.76 38.83 -19.15
CA ARG A 7 16.12 38.06 -18.08
C ARG A 7 15.64 36.69 -18.54
N ASP A 8 14.92 36.63 -19.66
CA ASP A 8 14.41 35.38 -20.23
C ASP A 8 15.51 34.37 -20.60
N ARG A 9 16.74 34.84 -20.83
CA ARG A 9 17.89 33.98 -21.16
C ARG A 9 18.72 33.55 -19.95
N LEU A 10 18.55 34.22 -18.81
CA LEU A 10 19.32 33.97 -17.59
C LEU A 10 18.46 33.29 -16.48
N GLU A 11 17.14 33.33 -16.62
CA GLU A 11 16.22 32.61 -15.77
C GLU A 11 15.79 31.31 -16.46
N ASP A 12 16.17 30.19 -15.90
CA ASP A 12 15.74 28.88 -16.37
C ASP A 12 14.90 28.20 -15.26
N THR A 13 13.79 27.61 -15.66
CA THR A 13 12.91 26.91 -14.76
C THR A 13 13.24 25.42 -14.80
N PHE A 14 13.81 24.92 -13.72
CA PHE A 14 14.12 23.50 -13.59
C PHE A 14 12.97 22.79 -12.86
N SER A 15 12.23 21.98 -13.62
CA SER A 15 11.18 21.13 -13.05
C SER A 15 11.77 19.81 -12.55
N VAL A 16 11.56 19.50 -11.27
CA VAL A 16 12.00 18.25 -10.68
C VAL A 16 10.79 17.34 -10.47
N ASN A 17 10.75 16.26 -11.22
CA ASN A 17 9.80 15.16 -10.96
C ASN A 17 10.54 14.05 -10.21
N MET A 18 10.31 13.96 -8.91
CA MET A 18 10.94 12.95 -8.04
C MET A 18 10.17 11.64 -8.10
N LEU A 19 10.18 10.97 -9.24
CA LEU A 19 9.63 9.63 -9.41
C LEU A 19 10.60 8.61 -8.79
N ALA A 20 10.11 7.84 -7.84
CA ALA A 20 10.85 6.77 -7.17
C ALA A 20 10.05 5.48 -7.17
N VAL A 21 10.73 4.35 -6.99
CA VAL A 21 10.06 3.06 -6.76
C VAL A 21 10.02 2.80 -5.25
N ALA A 22 8.83 2.83 -4.67
CA ALA A 22 8.60 2.49 -3.28
C ALA A 22 7.72 1.23 -3.21
N ASP A 23 8.15 0.25 -2.43
CA ASP A 23 7.45 -1.03 -2.25
C ASP A 23 7.05 -1.74 -3.57
N GLY A 24 7.93 -1.61 -4.58
CA GLY A 24 7.74 -2.21 -5.90
C GLY A 24 6.80 -1.43 -6.84
N ARG A 25 6.37 -0.22 -6.47
CA ARG A 25 5.50 0.65 -7.28
C ARG A 25 6.19 1.98 -7.59
N PRO A 26 5.99 2.54 -8.80
CA PRO A 26 6.45 3.88 -9.11
C PRO A 26 5.55 4.90 -8.42
N GLU A 27 6.14 5.78 -7.62
CA GLU A 27 5.46 6.89 -6.95
C GLU A 27 6.24 8.19 -7.14
N THR A 28 5.51 9.30 -7.32
CA THR A 28 6.09 10.64 -7.24
C THR A 28 6.14 11.07 -5.78
N MET A 29 7.32 11.13 -5.22
CA MET A 29 7.53 11.40 -3.80
C MET A 29 8.17 12.78 -3.58
N GLY A 30 7.68 13.49 -2.54
CA GLY A 30 8.42 14.60 -1.98
C GLY A 30 9.61 14.13 -1.13
N ILE A 31 10.49 15.05 -0.73
CA ILE A 31 11.71 14.73 0.03
C ILE A 31 11.42 14.07 1.38
N VAL A 32 10.37 14.49 2.08
CA VAL A 32 10.02 13.95 3.41
C VAL A 32 9.55 12.49 3.33
N PRO A 33 8.65 12.09 2.42
CA PRO A 33 8.32 10.67 2.17
C PRO A 33 9.55 9.83 1.81
N MET A 34 10.45 10.32 0.94
CA MET A 34 11.69 9.61 0.58
C MET A 34 12.57 9.35 1.79
N ILE A 35 12.81 10.38 2.63
CA ILE A 35 13.60 10.23 3.85
C ILE A 35 12.93 9.22 4.78
N ARG A 36 11.62 9.29 4.97
CA ARG A 36 10.87 8.37 5.83
C ARG A 36 10.97 6.93 5.33
N HIS A 37 10.81 6.71 4.04
CA HIS A 37 10.96 5.38 3.42
C HIS A 37 12.38 4.84 3.64
N HIS A 38 13.40 5.67 3.41
CA HIS A 38 14.79 5.29 3.65
C HIS A 38 15.06 4.96 5.12
N VAL A 39 14.55 5.76 6.06
CA VAL A 39 14.69 5.48 7.50
C VAL A 39 14.06 4.15 7.87
N ASN A 40 12.84 3.87 7.39
CA ASN A 40 12.18 2.58 7.64
C ASN A 40 12.99 1.41 7.09
N PHE A 41 13.54 1.56 5.89
CA PHE A 41 14.42 0.56 5.28
C PHE A 41 15.68 0.31 6.12
N GLN A 42 16.31 1.37 6.67
CA GLN A 42 17.46 1.23 7.56
C GLN A 42 17.12 0.43 8.83
N TYR A 43 15.95 0.69 9.42
CA TYR A 43 15.47 -0.10 10.56
C TYR A 43 15.25 -1.57 10.20
N GLU A 44 14.68 -1.85 9.05
CA GLU A 44 14.45 -3.21 8.57
C GLU A 44 15.76 -3.97 8.36
N ILE A 45 16.72 -3.37 7.68
CA ILE A 45 18.04 -3.96 7.43
C ILE A 45 18.79 -4.18 8.75
N ALA A 46 18.82 -3.18 9.63
CA ALA A 46 19.44 -3.30 10.93
C ALA A 46 18.79 -4.41 11.77
N THR A 47 17.46 -4.51 11.76
CA THR A 47 16.73 -5.57 12.47
C THR A 47 17.11 -6.95 11.94
N ARG A 48 17.19 -7.15 10.64
CA ARG A 48 17.62 -8.42 10.03
C ARG A 48 19.09 -8.75 10.40
N LYS A 49 19.96 -7.76 10.31
CA LYS A 49 21.38 -7.87 10.68
C LYS A 49 21.53 -8.36 12.13
N TYR A 50 20.91 -7.67 13.09
CA TYR A 50 21.05 -8.00 14.50
C TYR A 50 20.33 -9.29 14.90
N LYS A 51 19.21 -9.66 14.26
CA LYS A 51 18.59 -10.97 14.44
C LYS A 51 19.51 -12.11 14.00
N THR A 52 20.18 -11.96 12.86
CA THR A 52 21.13 -12.95 12.36
C THR A 52 22.38 -13.06 13.25
N LEU A 53 22.90 -11.93 13.73
CA LEU A 53 24.04 -11.90 14.65
C LEU A 53 23.68 -12.54 15.99
N LEU A 54 22.51 -12.22 16.55
CA LEU A 54 22.01 -12.82 17.78
C LEU A 54 21.87 -14.35 17.65
N ALA A 55 21.28 -14.82 16.55
CA ALA A 55 21.13 -16.27 16.30
C ALA A 55 22.49 -16.98 16.29
N LYS A 56 23.49 -16.39 15.62
CA LYS A 56 24.87 -16.95 15.59
C LYS A 56 25.53 -16.97 16.99
N GLU A 57 25.37 -15.89 17.76
CA GLU A 57 25.94 -15.84 19.11
C GLU A 57 25.21 -16.82 20.06
N LEU A 58 23.90 -17.03 19.91
CA LEU A 58 23.15 -18.03 20.69
C LEU A 58 23.61 -19.46 20.35
N GLU A 59 23.83 -19.77 19.08
CA GLU A 59 24.42 -21.08 18.69
C GLU A 59 25.82 -21.27 19.26
N LYS A 60 26.66 -20.21 19.21
CA LYS A 60 27.98 -20.21 19.80
C LYS A 60 27.95 -20.41 21.30
N LYS A 61 27.02 -19.71 21.99
CA LYS A 61 26.78 -19.87 23.42
C LYS A 61 26.42 -21.32 23.77
N GLU A 62 25.47 -21.93 23.03
CA GLU A 62 25.08 -23.32 23.25
C GLU A 62 26.28 -24.27 23.20
N VAL A 63 27.14 -24.12 22.19
CA VAL A 63 28.35 -24.94 22.06
C VAL A 63 29.35 -24.68 23.19
N GLN A 64 29.60 -23.42 23.52
CA GLN A 64 30.55 -23.03 24.60
C GLN A 64 30.10 -23.54 25.96
N GLU A 65 28.82 -23.41 26.31
CA GLU A 65 28.26 -23.95 27.55
C GLU A 65 28.42 -25.48 27.64
N GLY A 66 28.21 -26.16 26.50
CA GLY A 66 28.43 -27.60 26.41
C GLY A 66 29.89 -27.99 26.64
N LEU A 67 30.84 -27.24 26.04
CA LEU A 67 32.27 -27.47 26.23
C LEU A 67 32.75 -27.15 27.65
N ILE A 68 32.25 -26.08 28.27
CA ILE A 68 32.57 -25.73 29.69
C ILE A 68 32.06 -26.85 30.58
N LYS A 69 30.77 -27.24 30.45
CA LYS A 69 30.20 -28.35 31.22
C LYS A 69 30.95 -29.67 30.99
N ALA A 70 31.45 -29.92 29.78
CA ALA A 70 32.24 -31.10 29.47
C ALA A 70 33.61 -31.09 30.16
N CYS A 71 34.25 -29.92 30.32
CA CYS A 71 35.49 -29.79 31.04
C CYS A 71 35.33 -30.20 32.52
N ASP A 72 34.20 -29.90 33.16
CA ASP A 72 33.94 -30.26 34.56
C ASP A 72 33.74 -31.77 34.75
N VAL A 73 33.30 -32.49 33.73
CA VAL A 73 33.04 -33.94 33.78
C VAL A 73 33.93 -34.72 32.79
N ILE A 74 35.10 -34.21 32.51
CA ILE A 74 35.96 -34.72 31.43
C ILE A 74 36.38 -36.18 31.64
N ASP A 75 36.66 -36.61 32.85
CA ASP A 75 37.07 -38.00 33.17
C ASP A 75 35.94 -38.98 32.81
N LEU A 76 34.69 -38.59 33.08
CA LEU A 76 33.52 -39.37 32.74
C LEU A 76 33.34 -39.41 31.20
N ILE A 77 33.58 -38.32 30.50
CA ILE A 77 33.51 -38.30 29.02
C ILE A 77 34.59 -39.18 28.40
N ILE A 78 35.83 -39.14 28.94
CA ILE A 78 36.91 -40.05 28.49
C ILE A 78 36.55 -41.52 28.74
N GLU A 79 35.89 -41.82 29.87
CA GLU A 79 35.41 -43.16 30.15
C GLU A 79 34.36 -43.62 29.16
N ILE A 80 33.36 -42.78 28.85
CA ILE A 80 32.35 -42.99 27.85
C ILE A 80 32.97 -43.30 26.47
N LEU A 81 33.93 -42.43 26.04
CA LEU A 81 34.61 -42.61 24.74
C LEU A 81 35.41 -43.91 24.66
N ARG A 82 36.13 -44.29 25.72
CA ARG A 82 36.89 -45.53 25.77
C ARG A 82 36.03 -46.78 25.85
N GLY A 83 34.86 -46.66 26.51
CA GLY A 83 33.92 -47.75 26.68
C GLY A 83 32.98 -47.96 25.47
N SER A 84 32.90 -46.98 24.59
CA SER A 84 31.99 -47.03 23.41
C SER A 84 32.65 -47.79 22.25
N LYS A 85 31.81 -48.51 21.48
CA LYS A 85 32.28 -49.24 20.28
C LYS A 85 32.36 -48.34 19.04
N ASN A 86 31.57 -47.29 19.00
CA ASN A 86 31.51 -46.36 17.88
C ASN A 86 31.05 -44.95 18.38
N ILE A 87 31.23 -43.96 17.52
CA ILE A 87 30.87 -42.56 17.82
C ILE A 87 29.37 -42.38 18.06
N LYS A 88 28.51 -43.20 17.42
CA LYS A 88 27.06 -43.09 17.58
C LYS A 88 26.61 -43.47 18.98
N ASP A 89 27.20 -44.53 19.55
CA ASP A 89 26.91 -44.96 20.91
C ASP A 89 27.36 -43.90 21.94
N ALA A 90 28.55 -43.34 21.74
CA ALA A 90 29.07 -42.26 22.56
C ALA A 90 28.14 -41.04 22.50
N LYS A 91 27.73 -40.62 21.29
CA LYS A 91 26.79 -39.51 21.09
C LYS A 91 25.43 -39.78 21.74
N ALA A 92 24.88 -40.99 21.59
CA ALA A 92 23.62 -41.40 22.22
C ALA A 92 23.67 -41.36 23.74
N CYS A 93 24.82 -41.69 24.34
CA CYS A 93 25.03 -41.55 25.77
C CYS A 93 25.06 -40.08 26.21
N LEU A 94 25.81 -39.23 25.53
CA LEU A 94 25.93 -37.80 25.87
C LEU A 94 24.59 -37.07 25.73
N VAL A 95 23.77 -37.41 24.74
CA VAL A 95 22.49 -36.71 24.47
C VAL A 95 21.31 -37.31 25.24
N HIS A 96 21.24 -38.65 25.28
CA HIS A 96 20.06 -39.34 25.81
C HIS A 96 20.34 -40.18 27.06
N GLY A 97 21.56 -40.17 27.60
CA GLY A 97 21.95 -40.97 28.74
C GLY A 97 21.88 -42.47 28.50
N LYS A 98 21.97 -42.96 27.23
CA LYS A 98 21.94 -44.38 26.91
C LYS A 98 23.26 -45.05 27.24
N THR A 99 23.28 -45.88 28.28
CA THR A 99 24.50 -46.51 28.84
C THR A 99 24.69 -47.98 28.42
N ASP A 100 23.67 -48.61 27.80
CA ASP A 100 23.65 -50.06 27.56
C ASP A 100 24.76 -50.57 26.62
N ALA A 101 25.19 -49.74 25.69
CA ALA A 101 26.22 -50.06 24.68
C ALA A 101 27.67 -49.74 25.15
N ILE A 102 27.82 -49.22 26.37
CA ILE A 102 29.09 -48.65 26.87
C ILE A 102 29.60 -49.43 28.04
N LYS A 103 30.89 -49.74 28.05
CA LYS A 103 31.59 -50.43 29.18
C LYS A 103 32.09 -49.39 30.18
N PHE A 104 31.46 -49.31 31.34
CA PHE A 104 31.89 -48.44 32.47
C PHE A 104 32.81 -49.21 33.42
N LYS A 105 33.65 -48.46 34.13
CA LYS A 105 34.56 -49.01 35.18
C LYS A 105 33.83 -49.18 36.50
N SER A 106 32.83 -48.33 36.79
CA SER A 106 32.02 -48.38 37.99
C SER A 106 30.55 -48.14 37.69
N GLU A 107 29.67 -48.60 38.58
CA GLU A 107 28.22 -48.39 38.47
C GLU A 107 27.88 -46.90 38.76
N GLU A 108 28.70 -46.21 39.56
CA GLU A 108 28.57 -44.77 39.79
C GLU A 108 28.80 -43.96 38.54
N SER A 109 29.87 -44.27 37.77
CA SER A 109 30.11 -43.66 36.48
C SER A 109 28.95 -43.86 35.48
N LYS A 110 28.38 -45.04 35.50
CA LYS A 110 27.19 -45.36 34.66
C LYS A 110 25.98 -44.55 35.05
N GLN A 111 25.71 -44.38 36.34
CA GLN A 111 24.59 -43.56 36.85
C GLN A 111 24.82 -42.08 36.53
N LEU A 112 26.00 -41.56 36.68
CA LEU A 112 26.35 -40.20 36.30
C LEU A 112 26.23 -39.97 34.80
N ALA A 113 26.70 -40.94 33.98
CA ALA A 113 26.57 -40.88 32.51
C ALA A 113 25.09 -40.88 32.06
N ALA A 114 24.22 -41.60 32.75
CA ALA A 114 22.78 -41.59 32.45
C ALA A 114 22.11 -40.23 32.73
N GLN A 115 22.69 -39.39 33.56
CA GLN A 115 22.18 -38.05 33.89
C GLN A 115 22.71 -36.97 32.93
N LEU A 116 23.65 -37.29 32.02
CA LEU A 116 24.15 -36.34 31.06
C LEU A 116 23.07 -36.03 30.01
N GLN A 117 22.82 -34.72 29.81
CA GLN A 117 21.81 -34.22 28.86
C GLN A 117 22.43 -33.08 28.06
N PHE A 118 23.31 -33.42 27.13
CA PHE A 118 23.84 -32.46 26.18
C PHE A 118 22.94 -32.36 24.97
N THR A 119 22.93 -31.22 24.29
CA THR A 119 22.25 -31.11 22.98
C THR A 119 23.07 -31.85 21.90
N GLU A 120 22.45 -32.16 20.78
CA GLU A 120 23.18 -32.81 19.67
C GLU A 120 24.37 -31.98 19.17
N LYS A 121 24.25 -30.66 19.15
CA LYS A 121 25.32 -29.73 18.76
C LYS A 121 26.45 -29.75 19.79
N GLN A 122 26.12 -29.74 21.07
CA GLN A 122 27.09 -29.83 22.16
C GLN A 122 27.84 -31.16 22.13
N ALA A 123 27.11 -32.27 21.99
CA ALA A 123 27.72 -33.59 21.92
C ALA A 123 28.65 -33.72 20.71
N THR A 124 28.31 -33.19 19.56
CA THR A 124 29.17 -33.17 18.38
C THR A 124 30.42 -32.35 18.63
N ALA A 125 30.32 -31.16 19.23
CA ALA A 125 31.45 -30.30 19.54
C ALA A 125 32.40 -30.95 20.56
N ILE A 126 31.84 -31.68 21.56
CA ILE A 126 32.61 -32.43 22.56
C ILE A 126 33.40 -33.58 21.89
N LEU A 127 32.76 -34.33 20.99
CA LEU A 127 33.37 -35.45 20.28
C LEU A 127 34.50 -35.00 19.30
N GLU A 128 34.39 -33.81 18.77
CA GLU A 128 35.39 -33.19 17.88
C GLU A 128 36.47 -32.39 18.63
N MET A 129 36.37 -32.27 19.97
CA MET A 129 37.29 -31.50 20.78
C MET A 129 38.68 -32.14 20.83
N ARG A 130 39.69 -31.33 20.54
CA ARG A 130 41.09 -31.75 20.60
C ARG A 130 41.58 -31.75 22.05
N LEU A 131 42.38 -32.78 22.42
CA LEU A 131 42.88 -32.95 23.79
C LEU A 131 43.64 -31.74 24.35
N TYR A 132 44.35 -30.97 23.54
CA TYR A 132 45.09 -29.81 24.03
C TYR A 132 44.17 -28.69 24.56
N LYS A 133 42.89 -28.67 24.16
CA LYS A 133 41.90 -27.70 24.68
C LYS A 133 41.53 -27.92 26.15
N LEU A 134 42.01 -29.01 26.75
CA LEU A 134 41.84 -29.32 28.16
C LEU A 134 42.95 -28.72 29.06
N ILE A 135 43.92 -28.02 28.44
CA ILE A 135 44.94 -27.29 29.18
C ILE A 135 44.33 -26.06 29.86
N GLY A 136 44.68 -25.78 31.12
CA GLY A 136 44.06 -24.70 31.92
C GLY A 136 44.03 -23.34 31.23
N LEU A 137 45.06 -22.97 30.47
CA LEU A 137 45.12 -21.74 29.68
C LEU A 137 44.07 -21.68 28.58
N GLU A 138 43.74 -22.82 27.93
CA GLU A 138 42.72 -22.93 26.90
C GLU A 138 41.30 -22.86 27.48
N ILE A 139 41.12 -23.41 28.70
CA ILE A 139 39.83 -23.30 29.42
C ILE A 139 39.57 -21.86 29.83
N GLU A 140 40.60 -21.13 30.34
CA GLU A 140 40.46 -19.70 30.60
C GLU A 140 40.15 -18.88 29.36
N ALA A 141 40.75 -19.21 28.23
CA ALA A 141 40.42 -18.58 26.94
C ALA A 141 38.99 -18.84 26.53
N LEU A 142 38.49 -20.08 26.71
CA LEU A 142 37.08 -20.45 26.42
C LEU A 142 36.09 -19.67 27.32
N LEU A 143 36.42 -19.53 28.63
CA LEU A 143 35.58 -18.75 29.54
C LEU A 143 35.56 -17.26 29.18
N LYS A 144 36.70 -16.66 28.82
CA LYS A 144 36.77 -15.28 28.34
C LYS A 144 35.98 -15.07 27.04
N GLU A 145 36.03 -16.05 26.13
CA GLU A 145 35.26 -16.02 24.88
C GLU A 145 33.75 -16.16 25.15
N HIS A 146 33.36 -17.02 26.10
CA HIS A 146 31.96 -17.16 26.54
C HIS A 146 31.43 -15.87 27.15
N ASP A 147 32.19 -15.21 28.04
CA ASP A 147 31.81 -13.91 28.61
C ASP A 147 31.61 -12.84 27.51
N LYS A 148 32.48 -12.83 26.50
CA LYS A 148 32.31 -11.96 25.33
C LYS A 148 31.04 -12.27 24.56
N THR A 149 30.74 -13.55 24.33
CA THR A 149 29.51 -14.01 23.67
C THR A 149 28.27 -13.55 24.45
N LEU A 150 28.27 -13.70 25.79
CA LEU A 150 27.17 -13.21 26.63
C LEU A 150 26.97 -11.69 26.53
N LYS A 151 28.05 -10.92 26.53
CA LYS A 151 28.00 -9.46 26.36
C LYS A 151 27.45 -9.06 24.97
N ASN A 152 27.85 -9.79 23.94
CA ASN A 152 27.33 -9.57 22.59
C ASN A 152 25.82 -9.86 22.52
N ILE A 153 25.37 -10.98 23.09
CA ILE A 153 23.96 -11.36 23.16
C ILE A 153 23.17 -10.25 23.86
N ALA A 154 23.55 -9.85 25.06
CA ALA A 154 22.90 -8.79 25.82
C ALA A 154 22.83 -7.47 25.03
N THR A 155 23.89 -7.15 24.28
CA THR A 155 23.96 -5.96 23.44
C THR A 155 22.96 -6.07 22.29
N TYR A 156 22.92 -7.21 21.60
CA TYR A 156 22.00 -7.40 20.45
C TYR A 156 20.54 -7.47 20.88
N GLU A 157 20.25 -8.10 22.03
CA GLU A 157 18.91 -8.10 22.62
C GLU A 157 18.45 -6.69 22.99
N ASN A 158 19.31 -5.88 23.60
CA ASN A 158 19.01 -4.48 23.90
C ASN A 158 18.74 -3.66 22.63
N ILE A 159 19.55 -3.86 21.59
CA ILE A 159 19.36 -3.17 20.30
C ILE A 159 18.03 -3.57 19.65
N LEU A 160 17.68 -4.86 19.68
CA LEU A 160 16.43 -5.37 19.11
C LEU A 160 15.20 -5.02 19.96
N GLY A 161 15.34 -4.93 21.27
CA GLY A 161 14.25 -4.62 22.20
C GLY A 161 13.90 -3.13 22.30
N SER A 162 14.77 -2.23 21.84
CA SER A 162 14.58 -0.80 21.98
C SER A 162 14.79 -0.05 20.66
N ARG A 163 13.71 0.60 20.17
CA ARG A 163 13.78 1.44 18.97
C ARG A 163 14.81 2.56 19.10
N THR A 164 14.96 3.13 20.28
CA THR A 164 15.96 4.19 20.55
C THR A 164 17.39 3.65 20.55
N ALA A 165 17.63 2.43 21.06
CA ALA A 165 18.93 1.79 20.98
C ALA A 165 19.30 1.47 19.53
N MET A 166 18.36 0.94 18.75
CA MET A 166 18.52 0.70 17.31
C MET A 166 18.86 2.00 16.57
N ALA A 167 18.11 3.09 16.85
CA ALA A 167 18.37 4.41 16.26
C ALA A 167 19.80 4.89 16.53
N LYS A 168 20.30 4.77 17.76
CA LYS A 168 21.68 5.18 18.11
C LYS A 168 22.72 4.42 17.30
N VAL A 169 22.49 3.14 17.04
CA VAL A 169 23.42 2.33 16.22
C VAL A 169 23.39 2.77 14.78
N ILE A 170 22.19 2.95 14.20
CA ILE A 170 22.03 3.43 12.82
C ILE A 170 22.68 4.81 12.66
N ILE A 171 22.43 5.74 13.59
CA ILE A 171 23.04 7.08 13.56
C ILE A 171 24.57 6.98 13.61
N LYS A 172 25.11 6.13 14.49
CA LYS A 172 26.57 5.93 14.58
C LYS A 172 27.17 5.41 13.27
N GLU A 173 26.51 4.47 12.61
CA GLU A 173 26.94 3.93 11.31
C GLU A 173 26.87 5.04 10.22
N LEU A 174 25.79 5.84 10.21
CA LEU A 174 25.65 6.97 9.28
C LEU A 174 26.68 8.09 9.53
N ASP A 175 26.99 8.38 10.79
CA ASP A 175 28.01 9.37 11.15
C ASP A 175 29.42 8.92 10.72
N ALA A 176 29.72 7.64 10.85
CA ALA A 176 30.98 7.08 10.36
C ALA A 176 31.07 7.21 8.83
N PHE A 177 29.99 6.86 8.12
CA PHE A 177 29.90 7.01 6.67
C PHE A 177 30.02 8.48 6.24
N LYS A 178 29.36 9.40 6.98
CA LYS A 178 29.45 10.83 6.73
C LYS A 178 30.90 11.34 6.85
N LYS A 179 31.63 10.89 7.87
CA LYS A 179 33.04 11.31 8.05
C LYS A 179 33.94 10.88 6.89
N GLU A 180 33.67 9.74 6.30
CA GLU A 180 34.47 9.17 5.22
C GLU A 180 34.13 9.80 3.83
N TYR A 181 32.85 10.04 3.58
CA TYR A 181 32.37 10.41 2.23
C TYR A 181 31.81 11.83 2.13
N ALA A 182 31.65 12.58 3.23
CA ALA A 182 31.09 13.93 3.15
C ALA A 182 31.99 14.86 2.33
N LYS A 183 31.35 15.60 1.42
CA LYS A 183 31.99 16.65 0.62
C LYS A 183 31.24 17.95 0.88
N GLU A 184 31.97 19.05 0.83
CA GLU A 184 31.36 20.37 0.90
C GLU A 184 30.39 20.60 -0.25
N ARG A 185 29.31 21.28 0.03
CA ARG A 185 28.31 21.63 -0.97
C ARG A 185 28.90 22.61 -1.97
N LYS A 186 28.88 22.26 -3.24
CA LYS A 186 29.36 23.13 -4.32
C LYS A 186 28.37 24.24 -4.70
N THR A 187 27.05 23.97 -4.50
CA THR A 187 25.99 24.93 -4.82
C THR A 187 25.84 25.93 -3.69
N VAL A 188 25.98 27.19 -3.99
CA VAL A 188 25.69 28.29 -3.06
C VAL A 188 24.18 28.50 -3.02
N ILE A 189 23.59 28.53 -1.83
CA ILE A 189 22.21 28.98 -1.65
C ILE A 189 22.32 30.46 -1.31
N ASP A 190 22.01 31.28 -2.27
CA ASP A 190 21.91 32.72 -2.05
C ASP A 190 20.47 33.03 -1.71
N ASN A 191 20.22 33.50 -0.49
CA ASN A 191 18.91 34.03 -0.11
C ASN A 191 18.79 35.45 -0.64
N VAL A 192 18.78 35.60 -1.96
CA VAL A 192 18.31 36.83 -2.57
C VAL A 192 16.86 36.99 -2.12
N GLU A 193 16.50 38.12 -1.51
CA GLU A 193 15.11 38.47 -1.19
C GLU A 193 14.25 38.09 -2.38
N ALA A 194 13.25 37.24 -2.10
CA ALA A 194 12.41 36.66 -3.14
C ALA A 194 11.94 37.77 -4.08
N ALA A 195 12.41 37.75 -5.29
CA ALA A 195 11.81 38.57 -6.34
C ALA A 195 10.31 38.30 -6.23
N VAL A 196 9.51 39.35 -6.05
CA VAL A 196 8.06 39.25 -6.04
C VAL A 196 7.71 38.54 -7.34
N VAL A 197 7.45 37.27 -7.25
CA VAL A 197 6.95 36.48 -8.38
C VAL A 197 5.56 37.08 -8.61
N GLU A 198 5.44 37.95 -9.60
CA GLU A 198 4.13 38.28 -10.14
C GLU A 198 3.52 36.94 -10.52
N GLU A 199 2.49 36.54 -9.77
CA GLU A 199 1.69 35.37 -10.14
C GLU A 199 1.30 35.58 -11.60
N LYS A 200 1.89 34.79 -12.50
CA LYS A 200 1.47 34.76 -13.89
C LYS A 200 -0.02 34.47 -13.83
N LYS A 201 -0.86 35.44 -14.18
CA LYS A 201 -2.30 35.23 -14.33
C LYS A 201 -2.43 34.04 -15.29
N ILE A 202 -2.89 32.93 -14.75
CA ILE A 202 -3.15 31.72 -15.54
C ILE A 202 -4.24 32.13 -16.52
N GLU A 203 -3.93 32.16 -17.81
CA GLU A 203 -4.93 32.36 -18.85
C GLU A 203 -5.92 31.20 -18.79
N GLU A 204 -7.19 31.52 -18.54
CA GLU A 204 -8.24 30.53 -18.53
C GLU A 204 -8.49 30.05 -19.96
N MET A 205 -8.46 28.75 -20.16
CA MET A 205 -8.70 28.11 -21.44
C MET A 205 -9.53 26.87 -21.27
N ASP A 206 -10.40 26.61 -22.26
CA ASP A 206 -11.14 25.36 -22.32
C ASP A 206 -10.23 24.23 -22.80
N VAL A 207 -10.26 23.12 -22.09
CA VAL A 207 -9.49 21.92 -22.37
C VAL A 207 -10.38 20.68 -22.28
N VAL A 208 -9.95 19.61 -22.92
CA VAL A 208 -10.60 18.31 -22.81
C VAL A 208 -9.70 17.37 -22.01
N PHE A 209 -10.23 16.90 -20.89
CA PHE A 209 -9.60 15.85 -20.11
C PHE A 209 -9.87 14.49 -20.76
N LEU A 210 -8.81 13.73 -20.96
CA LEU A 210 -8.83 12.38 -21.50
C LEU A 210 -8.21 11.43 -20.50
N MET A 211 -8.91 10.34 -20.16
CA MET A 211 -8.36 9.26 -19.35
C MET A 211 -8.50 7.93 -20.09
N ASP A 212 -7.38 7.25 -20.31
CA ASP A 212 -7.38 5.96 -20.97
C ASP A 212 -7.87 4.81 -20.06
N ARG A 213 -7.94 3.61 -20.62
CA ARG A 213 -8.40 2.41 -19.90
C ARG A 213 -7.46 1.95 -18.78
N PHE A 214 -6.22 2.43 -18.80
CA PHE A 214 -5.19 2.11 -17.80
C PHE A 214 -5.10 3.15 -16.68
N GLY A 215 -5.93 4.21 -16.73
CA GLY A 215 -5.97 5.26 -15.73
C GLY A 215 -4.95 6.37 -15.93
N TYR A 216 -4.40 6.55 -17.15
CA TYR A 216 -3.53 7.68 -17.47
C TYR A 216 -4.38 8.87 -17.91
N GLY A 217 -4.27 9.98 -17.16
CA GLY A 217 -4.98 11.23 -17.42
C GLY A 217 -4.10 12.28 -18.10
N ARG A 218 -4.64 13.02 -19.04
CA ARG A 218 -4.03 14.17 -19.72
C ARG A 218 -5.08 15.16 -20.15
N THR A 219 -4.66 16.36 -20.50
CA THR A 219 -5.50 17.38 -21.11
C THR A 219 -4.98 17.76 -22.49
N VAL A 220 -5.90 18.05 -23.39
CA VAL A 220 -5.63 18.57 -24.75
C VAL A 220 -6.47 19.80 -25.00
N ASP A 221 -6.08 20.65 -25.93
CA ASP A 221 -6.93 21.75 -26.38
C ASP A 221 -8.17 21.24 -27.12
N VAL A 222 -9.25 22.02 -27.08
CA VAL A 222 -10.53 21.67 -27.74
C VAL A 222 -10.36 21.43 -29.23
N PRO A 223 -9.62 22.26 -30.02
CA PRO A 223 -9.40 22.00 -31.44
C PRO A 223 -8.67 20.69 -31.72
N THR A 224 -7.76 20.27 -30.87
CA THR A 224 -7.06 18.98 -30.98
C THR A 224 -8.00 17.81 -30.70
N TYR A 225 -8.87 17.93 -29.70
CA TYR A 225 -9.90 16.93 -29.45
C TYR A 225 -10.87 16.80 -30.63
N GLU A 226 -11.42 17.90 -31.14
CA GLU A 226 -12.38 17.88 -32.25
C GLU A 226 -11.83 17.20 -33.51
N ARG A 227 -10.56 17.43 -33.81
CA ARG A 227 -9.86 16.77 -34.95
C ARG A 227 -9.67 15.27 -34.76
N ASN A 228 -9.69 14.77 -33.51
CA ASN A 228 -9.44 13.36 -33.18
C ASN A 228 -10.59 12.75 -32.41
N LYS A 229 -11.79 13.29 -32.49
CA LYS A 229 -12.96 12.95 -31.66
C LYS A 229 -13.28 11.46 -31.62
N GLU A 230 -13.38 10.82 -32.77
CA GLU A 230 -13.69 9.37 -32.85
C GLU A 230 -12.65 8.52 -32.15
N ALA A 231 -11.35 8.84 -32.34
CA ALA A 231 -10.28 8.13 -31.67
C ALA A 231 -10.27 8.44 -30.16
N ALA A 232 -10.51 9.69 -29.77
CA ALA A 232 -10.57 10.09 -28.36
C ALA A 232 -11.68 9.36 -27.61
N ASP A 233 -12.88 9.30 -28.19
CA ASP A 233 -14.05 8.67 -27.57
C ASP A 233 -13.93 7.13 -27.53
N SER A 234 -13.23 6.52 -28.49
CA SER A 234 -13.05 5.07 -28.53
C SER A 234 -11.89 4.56 -27.67
N GLU A 235 -10.80 5.31 -27.55
CA GLU A 235 -9.58 4.89 -26.84
C GLU A 235 -9.61 5.26 -25.35
N ASN A 236 -10.36 6.29 -24.96
CA ASN A 236 -10.40 6.75 -23.59
C ASN A 236 -11.65 6.26 -22.84
N LYS A 237 -11.47 5.93 -21.58
CA LYS A 237 -12.56 5.55 -20.66
C LYS A 237 -13.40 6.76 -20.25
N CYS A 238 -12.77 7.92 -20.11
CA CYS A 238 -13.42 9.18 -19.73
C CYS A 238 -12.94 10.31 -20.61
N VAL A 239 -13.89 11.10 -21.11
CA VAL A 239 -13.69 12.33 -21.88
C VAL A 239 -14.53 13.41 -21.22
N VAL A 240 -13.90 14.48 -20.72
CA VAL A 240 -14.59 15.54 -19.98
C VAL A 240 -14.10 16.91 -20.47
N LEU A 241 -15.04 17.71 -20.98
CA LEU A 241 -14.78 19.11 -21.27
C LEU A 241 -14.74 19.91 -19.97
N CYS A 242 -13.69 20.70 -19.75
CA CYS A 242 -13.48 21.49 -18.54
C CYS A 242 -12.58 22.70 -18.84
N ARG A 243 -12.49 23.61 -17.90
CA ARG A 243 -11.45 24.66 -17.94
C ARG A 243 -10.17 24.17 -17.30
N ASN A 244 -9.04 24.73 -17.73
CA ASN A 244 -7.75 24.41 -17.12
C ASN A 244 -7.69 24.76 -15.60
N THR A 245 -8.51 25.68 -15.13
CA THR A 245 -8.63 26.09 -13.71
C THR A 245 -9.61 25.26 -12.90
N ASP A 246 -10.33 24.33 -13.52
CA ASP A 246 -11.35 23.49 -12.87
C ASP A 246 -10.75 22.40 -11.97
N LYS A 247 -11.65 21.75 -11.22
CA LYS A 247 -11.37 20.52 -10.47
C LYS A 247 -12.16 19.37 -11.07
N LEU A 248 -11.55 18.24 -11.24
CA LEU A 248 -12.22 16.98 -11.56
C LEU A 248 -12.58 16.26 -10.26
N CYS A 249 -13.81 15.75 -10.20
CA CYS A 249 -14.33 14.94 -9.12
C CYS A 249 -14.43 13.49 -9.57
N LEU A 250 -13.69 12.63 -8.91
CA LEU A 250 -13.60 11.20 -9.18
C LEU A 250 -14.27 10.44 -8.05
N PHE A 251 -15.38 9.78 -8.35
CA PHE A 251 -16.15 8.98 -7.39
C PHE A 251 -15.79 7.52 -7.50
N THR A 252 -15.61 6.85 -6.36
CA THR A 252 -15.18 5.45 -6.29
C THR A 252 -16.25 4.55 -5.69
N ASP A 253 -16.13 3.26 -6.00
CA ASP A 253 -17.02 2.21 -5.48
C ASP A 253 -17.00 2.09 -3.96
N THR A 254 -15.94 2.56 -3.31
CA THR A 254 -15.83 2.67 -1.84
C THR A 254 -16.60 3.84 -1.24
N GLY A 255 -17.31 4.62 -2.08
CA GLY A 255 -18.11 5.77 -1.63
C GLY A 255 -17.31 7.04 -1.32
N LYS A 256 -16.06 7.11 -1.78
CA LYS A 256 -15.22 8.31 -1.68
C LYS A 256 -15.31 9.17 -2.94
N MET A 257 -14.95 10.44 -2.79
CA MET A 257 -14.66 11.33 -3.89
C MET A 257 -13.24 11.86 -3.74
N HIS A 258 -12.46 11.75 -4.80
CA HIS A 258 -11.13 12.35 -4.93
C HIS A 258 -11.18 13.53 -5.87
N SER A 259 -10.47 14.60 -5.55
CA SER A 259 -10.43 15.84 -6.32
C SER A 259 -9.06 16.00 -6.96
N ILE A 260 -9.03 16.30 -8.27
CA ILE A 260 -7.85 16.58 -9.07
C ILE A 260 -7.98 17.97 -9.66
N LYS A 261 -6.96 18.81 -9.51
CA LYS A 261 -6.91 20.09 -10.22
C LYS A 261 -6.52 19.84 -11.67
N VAL A 262 -7.23 20.42 -12.61
CA VAL A 262 -6.93 20.28 -14.03
C VAL A 262 -5.54 20.82 -14.37
N LEU A 263 -5.09 21.86 -13.66
CA LEU A 263 -3.73 22.42 -13.79
C LEU A 263 -2.60 21.45 -13.43
N ASP A 264 -2.88 20.45 -12.57
CA ASP A 264 -1.88 19.45 -12.17
C ASP A 264 -1.72 18.34 -13.24
N LEU A 265 -2.62 18.31 -14.24
CA LEU A 265 -2.59 17.36 -15.35
C LEU A 265 -1.63 17.81 -16.46
N PRO A 266 -0.92 16.87 -17.11
CA PRO A 266 -0.10 17.20 -18.26
C PRO A 266 -0.97 17.69 -19.40
N PHE A 267 -0.64 18.89 -19.92
CA PHE A 267 -1.22 19.45 -21.12
C PHE A 267 -0.29 19.19 -22.30
N GLY A 268 -0.78 18.62 -23.39
CA GLY A 268 0.08 18.26 -24.49
C GLY A 268 -0.66 17.82 -25.76
N LYS A 269 0.04 17.06 -26.59
CA LYS A 269 -0.45 16.55 -27.86
C LYS A 269 -1.39 15.34 -27.63
N PHE A 270 -2.27 15.08 -28.59
CA PHE A 270 -3.25 13.97 -28.51
C PHE A 270 -2.60 12.61 -28.22
N ARG A 271 -1.42 12.32 -28.75
CA ARG A 271 -0.71 11.05 -28.60
C ARG A 271 0.26 10.99 -27.42
N ASP A 272 0.38 12.05 -26.63
CA ASP A 272 1.24 12.06 -25.46
C ASP A 272 0.68 11.09 -24.40
N LYS A 273 1.57 10.40 -23.72
CA LYS A 273 1.17 9.59 -22.54
C LYS A 273 0.82 10.56 -21.41
N GLY A 274 -0.36 10.37 -20.82
CA GLY A 274 -0.75 11.10 -19.64
C GLY A 274 0.05 10.69 -18.40
N GLN A 275 -0.40 11.14 -17.25
CA GLN A 275 0.10 10.69 -15.93
C GLN A 275 -0.95 9.79 -15.26
N PRO A 276 -0.53 8.77 -14.48
CA PRO A 276 -1.43 7.97 -13.68
C PRO A 276 -2.26 8.86 -12.73
N ILE A 277 -3.55 8.66 -12.69
CA ILE A 277 -4.46 9.41 -11.81
C ILE A 277 -4.10 9.19 -10.33
N ASP A 278 -3.58 8.02 -9.98
CA ASP A 278 -3.08 7.68 -8.66
C ASP A 278 -2.00 8.67 -8.16
N ASN A 279 -1.17 9.18 -9.07
CA ASN A 279 -0.11 10.13 -8.74
C ASN A 279 -0.61 11.57 -8.54
N LEU A 280 -1.79 11.89 -9.07
CA LEU A 280 -2.37 13.23 -9.05
C LEU A 280 -3.41 13.41 -7.94
N SER A 281 -3.86 12.31 -7.35
CA SER A 281 -4.88 12.29 -6.31
C SER A 281 -4.53 11.29 -5.19
N ASN A 282 -5.39 11.15 -4.20
CA ASN A 282 -5.29 10.11 -3.19
C ASN A 282 -6.06 8.83 -3.59
N TYR A 283 -6.40 8.68 -4.86
CA TYR A 283 -7.02 7.49 -5.41
C TYR A 283 -6.00 6.35 -5.47
N ASP A 284 -6.41 5.15 -5.09
CA ASP A 284 -5.59 3.93 -5.17
C ASP A 284 -6.30 2.89 -6.03
N SER A 285 -5.87 2.76 -7.28
CA SER A 285 -6.44 1.83 -8.25
C SER A 285 -6.38 0.36 -7.84
N SER A 286 -5.57 0.02 -6.83
CA SER A 286 -5.48 -1.34 -6.28
C SER A 286 -6.58 -1.66 -5.26
N GLN A 287 -7.22 -0.66 -4.68
CA GLN A 287 -8.21 -0.81 -3.61
C GLN A 287 -9.61 -0.34 -3.98
N GLU A 288 -9.73 0.52 -4.99
CA GLU A 288 -10.99 1.12 -5.36
C GLU A 288 -11.11 1.31 -6.88
N ASN A 289 -12.34 1.31 -7.39
CA ASN A 289 -12.63 1.48 -8.81
C ASN A 289 -13.37 2.79 -9.05
N ILE A 290 -13.07 3.44 -10.18
CA ILE A 290 -13.76 4.66 -10.59
C ILE A 290 -15.15 4.30 -11.11
N VAL A 291 -16.17 4.84 -10.45
CA VAL A 291 -17.59 4.72 -10.83
C VAL A 291 -18.00 5.87 -11.73
N TYR A 292 -17.54 7.08 -11.42
CA TYR A 292 -17.90 8.28 -12.17
C TYR A 292 -16.80 9.34 -12.06
N LEU A 293 -16.59 10.10 -13.13
CA LEU A 293 -15.67 11.22 -13.17
C LEU A 293 -16.31 12.37 -13.96
N MET A 294 -16.26 13.57 -13.38
CA MET A 294 -16.72 14.78 -14.09
C MET A 294 -16.09 16.04 -13.48
N ASN A 295 -16.22 17.17 -14.16
CA ASN A 295 -15.74 18.43 -13.59
C ASN A 295 -16.70 18.96 -12.52
N LEU A 296 -16.16 19.70 -11.54
CA LEU A 296 -16.94 20.24 -10.42
C LEU A 296 -17.97 21.27 -10.90
N GLN A 297 -17.64 22.10 -11.88
CA GLN A 297 -18.55 23.13 -12.39
C GLN A 297 -19.81 22.54 -12.98
N ALA A 298 -19.71 21.44 -13.72
CA ALA A 298 -20.86 20.74 -14.29
C ALA A 298 -21.78 20.10 -13.23
N MET A 299 -21.28 19.92 -12.00
CA MET A 299 -22.05 19.40 -10.87
C MET A 299 -22.70 20.52 -10.03
N THR A 300 -22.09 21.71 -10.01
CA THR A 300 -22.54 22.83 -9.17
C THR A 300 -23.96 23.27 -9.58
N GLY A 301 -24.86 23.34 -8.60
CA GLY A 301 -26.25 23.69 -8.83
C GLY A 301 -27.12 22.60 -9.44
N LYS A 302 -26.59 21.37 -9.63
CA LYS A 302 -27.34 20.21 -10.09
C LYS A 302 -27.50 19.17 -8.99
N GLN A 303 -28.45 18.27 -9.21
CA GLN A 303 -28.68 17.13 -8.32
C GLN A 303 -27.86 15.93 -8.78
N ILE A 304 -27.14 15.32 -7.86
CA ILE A 304 -26.29 14.14 -8.12
C ILE A 304 -26.93 12.91 -7.50
N PHE A 305 -27.31 11.98 -8.34
CA PHE A 305 -27.85 10.69 -7.93
C PHE A 305 -26.73 9.71 -7.53
N PHE A 306 -26.95 8.98 -6.44
CA PHE A 306 -26.11 7.90 -5.96
C PHE A 306 -26.94 6.64 -5.80
N GLY A 307 -26.47 5.53 -6.37
CA GLY A 307 -27.07 4.21 -6.23
C GLY A 307 -26.03 3.15 -5.83
N THR A 308 -26.37 2.28 -4.88
CA THR A 308 -25.48 1.26 -4.34
C THR A 308 -25.91 -0.16 -4.74
N LYS A 309 -25.00 -1.13 -4.58
CA LYS A 309 -25.28 -2.56 -4.85
C LYS A 309 -26.38 -3.13 -3.96
N ASN A 310 -26.53 -2.65 -2.74
CA ASN A 310 -27.59 -3.08 -1.83
C ASN A 310 -28.92 -2.33 -2.07
N GLY A 311 -29.02 -1.58 -3.17
CA GLY A 311 -30.27 -0.91 -3.58
C GLY A 311 -30.57 0.37 -2.80
N MET A 312 -29.59 0.94 -2.11
CA MET A 312 -29.73 2.24 -1.46
C MET A 312 -29.53 3.36 -2.48
N CYS A 313 -30.42 4.34 -2.46
CA CYS A 313 -30.44 5.47 -3.38
C CYS A 313 -30.55 6.79 -2.64
N LYS A 314 -29.92 7.84 -3.13
CA LYS A 314 -30.10 9.22 -2.68
C LYS A 314 -29.76 10.21 -3.78
N VAL A 315 -30.21 11.42 -3.58
CA VAL A 315 -29.80 12.58 -4.38
C VAL A 315 -29.06 13.54 -3.47
N VAL A 316 -27.97 14.12 -3.94
CA VAL A 316 -27.13 15.08 -3.20
C VAL A 316 -26.98 16.33 -4.06
N ASP A 317 -27.01 17.52 -3.42
CA ASP A 317 -26.70 18.77 -4.09
C ASP A 317 -25.22 18.78 -4.53
N GLY A 318 -24.96 19.05 -5.79
CA GLY A 318 -23.60 19.05 -6.34
C GLY A 318 -22.68 20.08 -5.70
N SER A 319 -23.22 21.16 -5.12
CA SER A 319 -22.46 22.17 -4.40
C SER A 319 -21.79 21.62 -3.11
N GLU A 320 -22.31 20.52 -2.55
CA GLU A 320 -21.68 19.88 -1.38
C GLU A 320 -20.29 19.27 -1.70
N PHE A 321 -19.94 19.09 -2.97
CA PHE A 321 -18.67 18.54 -3.40
C PHE A 321 -17.59 19.59 -3.66
N ASP A 322 -17.93 20.88 -3.64
CA ASP A 322 -16.92 21.96 -3.68
C ASP A 322 -16.24 22.11 -2.32
N VAL A 323 -15.17 21.40 -2.14
CA VAL A 323 -14.41 21.34 -0.90
C VAL A 323 -12.91 21.52 -1.17
N ALA A 324 -12.20 22.03 -0.15
CA ALA A 324 -10.74 22.20 -0.24
C ALA A 324 -9.97 20.88 -0.07
N LYS A 325 -10.59 19.87 0.56
CA LYS A 325 -9.93 18.56 0.79
C LYS A 325 -9.83 17.75 -0.49
N ARG A 326 -8.68 17.13 -0.71
CA ARG A 326 -8.44 16.26 -1.87
C ARG A 326 -9.27 14.97 -1.86
N THR A 327 -9.66 14.50 -0.68
CA THR A 327 -10.48 13.28 -0.52
C THR A 327 -11.53 13.49 0.53
N ILE A 328 -12.77 13.13 0.21
CA ILE A 328 -13.91 13.15 1.14
C ILE A 328 -14.76 11.90 0.98
N ALA A 329 -15.59 11.59 1.97
CA ALA A 329 -16.69 10.65 1.82
C ALA A 329 -17.80 11.29 0.99
N ALA A 330 -18.11 10.74 -0.17
CA ALA A 330 -19.21 11.16 -1.05
C ALA A 330 -20.53 10.53 -0.64
N THR A 331 -20.49 9.33 -0.08
CA THR A 331 -21.64 8.65 0.51
C THR A 331 -21.20 7.76 1.66
N LYS A 332 -22.08 7.56 2.64
CA LYS A 332 -21.91 6.55 3.66
C LYS A 332 -22.49 5.23 3.14
N LEU A 333 -21.68 4.22 3.06
CA LEU A 333 -22.08 2.86 2.70
C LEU A 333 -22.39 2.04 3.94
N THR A 334 -23.33 1.08 3.82
CA THR A 334 -23.55 0.04 4.82
C THR A 334 -22.46 -1.02 4.73
N GLU A 335 -22.31 -1.86 5.73
CA GLU A 335 -21.31 -2.92 5.74
C GLU A 335 -21.50 -3.86 4.55
N GLY A 336 -20.43 -4.11 3.81
CA GLY A 336 -20.45 -4.94 2.60
C GLY A 336 -21.12 -4.33 1.36
N ASP A 337 -21.56 -3.05 1.41
CA ASP A 337 -22.14 -2.36 0.26
C ASP A 337 -21.07 -1.65 -0.56
N MET A 338 -21.38 -1.40 -1.83
CA MET A 338 -20.52 -0.67 -2.77
C MET A 338 -21.33 0.34 -3.56
N LEU A 339 -20.73 1.47 -3.88
CA LEU A 339 -21.33 2.43 -4.79
C LEU A 339 -21.31 1.86 -6.22
N LEU A 340 -22.47 1.78 -6.83
CA LEU A 340 -22.63 1.21 -8.17
C LEU A 340 -22.72 2.30 -9.25
N THR A 341 -23.40 3.39 -8.95
CA THR A 341 -23.71 4.44 -9.93
C THR A 341 -23.70 5.81 -9.29
N VAL A 342 -23.10 6.77 -9.99
CA VAL A 342 -23.24 8.21 -9.75
C VAL A 342 -23.63 8.87 -11.06
N ARG A 343 -24.65 9.70 -11.08
CA ARG A 343 -25.10 10.44 -12.28
C ARG A 343 -25.61 11.81 -11.90
N VAL A 344 -25.41 12.77 -12.78
CA VAL A 344 -26.06 14.08 -12.69
C VAL A 344 -27.48 13.93 -13.19
N LEU A 345 -28.43 14.55 -12.48
CA LEU A 345 -29.81 14.65 -12.89
C LEU A 345 -30.08 16.04 -13.45
N GLU A 346 -30.80 16.09 -14.56
CA GLU A 346 -31.25 17.37 -15.20
C GLU A 346 -32.67 17.77 -14.76
N GLY A 347 -33.44 16.86 -14.14
CA GLY A 347 -34.71 17.17 -13.46
C GLY A 347 -35.84 16.14 -13.67
N GLU A 348 -36.19 15.77 -14.90
CA GLU A 348 -37.38 14.96 -15.21
C GLU A 348 -37.06 13.52 -15.65
N GLU A 349 -35.87 13.00 -15.25
CA GLU A 349 -35.47 11.66 -15.65
C GLU A 349 -36.21 10.57 -14.88
N SER A 350 -36.31 9.41 -15.52
CA SER A 350 -36.68 8.15 -14.88
C SER A 350 -35.42 7.37 -14.47
N LEU A 351 -35.46 6.77 -13.32
CA LEU A 351 -34.43 5.84 -12.84
C LEU A 351 -34.94 4.41 -13.09
N ILE A 352 -34.13 3.59 -13.75
CA ILE A 352 -34.42 2.17 -13.92
C ILE A 352 -33.40 1.36 -13.14
N LEU A 353 -33.89 0.69 -12.11
CA LEU A 353 -33.12 -0.15 -11.22
C LEU A 353 -33.22 -1.60 -11.68
N ARG A 354 -32.08 -2.25 -11.98
CA ARG A 354 -32.02 -3.65 -12.42
C ARG A 354 -31.28 -4.48 -11.39
N SER A 355 -31.90 -5.56 -10.92
CA SER A 355 -31.23 -6.52 -10.04
C SER A 355 -30.53 -7.65 -10.83
N ASP A 356 -29.63 -8.37 -10.18
CA ASP A 356 -28.94 -9.57 -10.71
C ASP A 356 -29.90 -10.75 -10.98
N LYS A 357 -31.14 -10.67 -10.48
CA LYS A 357 -32.23 -11.63 -10.74
C LYS A 357 -33.18 -11.18 -11.83
N GLU A 358 -32.79 -10.17 -12.60
CA GLU A 358 -33.55 -9.61 -13.74
C GLU A 358 -34.90 -8.98 -13.36
N TYR A 359 -34.99 -8.41 -12.16
CA TYR A 359 -36.11 -7.54 -11.80
C TYR A 359 -35.78 -6.10 -12.20
N PHE A 360 -36.74 -5.46 -12.84
CA PHE A 360 -36.64 -4.08 -13.28
C PHE A 360 -37.68 -3.23 -12.57
N LEU A 361 -37.25 -2.14 -11.99
CA LEU A 361 -38.11 -1.13 -11.38
C LEU A 361 -37.82 0.23 -12.02
N ARG A 362 -38.80 0.78 -12.72
CA ARG A 362 -38.72 2.17 -13.20
C ARG A 362 -39.44 3.06 -12.20
N LEU A 363 -38.81 4.16 -11.82
CA LEU A 363 -39.36 5.16 -10.93
C LEU A 363 -38.91 6.57 -11.37
N GLU A 364 -39.66 7.58 -11.00
CA GLU A 364 -39.26 8.96 -11.24
C GLU A 364 -38.14 9.37 -10.33
N ALA A 365 -37.16 10.15 -10.82
CA ALA A 365 -36.04 10.61 -10.02
C ALA A 365 -36.50 11.41 -8.78
N SER A 366 -37.64 12.09 -8.87
CA SER A 366 -38.28 12.83 -7.78
C SER A 366 -38.71 11.98 -6.58
N GLU A 367 -38.91 10.66 -6.77
CA GLU A 367 -39.17 9.69 -5.69
C GLU A 367 -37.96 9.50 -4.73
N ILE A 368 -36.76 9.85 -5.18
CA ILE A 368 -35.54 9.71 -4.38
C ILE A 368 -35.27 11.02 -3.63
N PRO A 369 -35.32 11.00 -2.29
CA PRO A 369 -35.15 12.23 -1.52
C PRO A 369 -33.72 12.76 -1.56
N GLN A 370 -33.61 14.07 -1.59
CA GLN A 370 -32.34 14.77 -1.41
C GLN A 370 -31.82 14.56 0.02
N LYS A 371 -30.57 14.19 0.16
CA LYS A 371 -29.87 13.95 1.41
C LYS A 371 -28.48 14.57 1.36
N LYS A 372 -27.88 14.77 2.52
CA LYS A 372 -26.46 15.20 2.59
C LYS A 372 -25.50 14.11 2.14
N LYS A 373 -24.35 14.49 1.63
CA LYS A 373 -23.29 13.54 1.19
C LYS A 373 -22.95 12.47 2.23
N GLY A 374 -22.92 12.78 3.52
CA GLY A 374 -22.65 11.81 4.59
C GLY A 374 -23.79 10.87 4.97
N ALA A 375 -24.96 10.93 4.30
CA ALA A 375 -26.09 10.06 4.58
C ALA A 375 -26.02 8.75 3.76
N VAL A 376 -26.60 7.65 4.28
CA VAL A 376 -26.69 6.35 3.61
C VAL A 376 -27.68 6.39 2.43
N GLY A 377 -28.72 7.18 2.51
CA GLY A 377 -29.80 7.18 1.51
C GLY A 377 -31.05 6.44 1.96
N VAL A 378 -31.90 6.10 1.01
CA VAL A 378 -33.15 5.34 1.19
C VAL A 378 -33.16 4.13 0.29
N ARG A 379 -33.97 3.14 0.60
CA ARG A 379 -34.11 1.98 -0.28
C ARG A 379 -34.83 2.39 -1.58
N GLY A 380 -34.17 2.22 -2.70
CA GLY A 380 -34.72 2.44 -4.04
C GLY A 380 -35.56 1.25 -4.50
N MET A 381 -34.96 0.05 -4.47
CA MET A 381 -35.60 -1.21 -4.84
C MET A 381 -35.57 -2.20 -3.68
N ARG A 382 -36.63 -3.00 -3.53
CA ARG A 382 -36.66 -4.10 -2.55
C ARG A 382 -35.99 -5.33 -3.15
N LEU A 383 -34.83 -5.68 -2.61
CA LEU A 383 -34.06 -6.86 -2.99
C LEU A 383 -34.39 -8.03 -2.07
N ALA A 384 -34.37 -9.25 -2.60
CA ALA A 384 -34.46 -10.47 -1.79
C ALA A 384 -33.12 -10.78 -1.11
N ALA A 385 -33.10 -11.81 -0.26
CA ALA A 385 -31.86 -12.30 0.33
C ALA A 385 -30.87 -12.73 -0.77
N HIS A 386 -29.62 -12.28 -0.65
CA HIS A 386 -28.55 -12.54 -1.63
C HIS A 386 -28.82 -11.99 -3.06
N GLU A 387 -29.72 -11.04 -3.20
CA GLU A 387 -29.96 -10.30 -4.44
C GLU A 387 -29.26 -8.93 -4.35
N GLN A 388 -28.64 -8.52 -5.45
CA GLN A 388 -27.94 -7.24 -5.55
C GLN A 388 -28.38 -6.46 -6.77
N MET A 389 -28.20 -5.16 -6.71
CA MET A 389 -28.32 -4.31 -7.89
C MET A 389 -27.17 -4.64 -8.86
N GLN A 390 -27.53 -4.86 -10.10
CA GLN A 390 -26.58 -5.10 -11.19
C GLN A 390 -26.28 -3.81 -11.94
N GLU A 391 -27.31 -3.02 -12.22
CA GLU A 391 -27.19 -1.84 -13.06
C GLU A 391 -28.29 -0.82 -12.73
N ILE A 392 -27.97 0.45 -12.91
CA ILE A 392 -28.94 1.55 -12.76
C ILE A 392 -28.79 2.47 -13.97
N TYR A 393 -29.89 2.66 -14.68
CA TYR A 393 -29.96 3.56 -15.82
C TYR A 393 -30.69 4.84 -15.41
N VAL A 394 -30.22 5.96 -15.94
CA VAL A 394 -30.91 7.25 -15.88
C VAL A 394 -31.41 7.55 -17.27
N LEU A 395 -32.72 7.64 -17.43
CA LEU A 395 -33.38 7.79 -18.71
C LEU A 395 -34.04 9.18 -18.79
N PRO A 396 -33.58 10.05 -19.70
CA PRO A 396 -34.28 11.29 -20.01
C PRO A 396 -35.74 11.05 -20.46
N PRO A 397 -36.65 12.03 -20.34
CA PRO A 397 -38.09 11.86 -20.58
C PRO A 397 -38.43 11.29 -21.95
N ASP A 398 -37.73 11.71 -22.99
CA ASP A 398 -38.07 11.38 -24.40
C ASP A 398 -37.09 10.37 -25.02
N GLU A 399 -36.25 9.72 -24.24
CA GLU A 399 -35.25 8.77 -24.73
C GLU A 399 -35.83 7.35 -24.82
N GLU A 400 -35.82 6.78 -26.03
CA GLU A 400 -36.11 5.37 -26.23
C GLU A 400 -34.85 4.54 -26.02
N SER A 401 -34.76 3.82 -24.92
CA SER A 401 -33.64 2.95 -24.61
C SER A 401 -34.09 1.49 -24.52
N VAL A 402 -33.29 0.62 -25.13
CA VAL A 402 -33.50 -0.84 -25.13
C VAL A 402 -32.21 -1.51 -24.65
N VAL A 403 -32.36 -2.45 -23.75
CA VAL A 403 -31.22 -3.26 -23.26
C VAL A 403 -31.48 -4.73 -23.55
N THR A 404 -30.45 -5.44 -23.97
CA THR A 404 -30.53 -6.89 -24.20
C THR A 404 -30.21 -7.65 -22.93
N VAL A 405 -31.14 -8.51 -22.50
CA VAL A 405 -31.01 -9.34 -21.30
C VAL A 405 -31.28 -10.78 -21.68
N LYS A 406 -30.29 -11.66 -21.56
CA LYS A 406 -30.44 -13.09 -21.95
C LYS A 406 -31.11 -13.30 -23.30
N GLU A 407 -30.63 -12.61 -24.31
CA GLU A 407 -31.13 -12.65 -25.71
C GLU A 407 -32.53 -12.05 -25.92
N LYS A 408 -33.09 -11.39 -24.88
CA LYS A 408 -34.37 -10.68 -25.02
C LYS A 408 -34.14 -9.18 -24.93
N GLU A 409 -34.82 -8.44 -25.79
CA GLU A 409 -34.81 -6.99 -25.73
C GLU A 409 -35.85 -6.49 -24.71
N VAL A 410 -35.38 -5.63 -23.80
CA VAL A 410 -36.22 -4.95 -22.81
C VAL A 410 -36.22 -3.47 -23.11
N ALA A 411 -37.34 -2.95 -23.56
CA ALA A 411 -37.54 -1.53 -23.80
C ALA A 411 -37.73 -0.81 -22.44
N LEU A 412 -36.70 -0.10 -21.99
CA LEU A 412 -36.66 0.56 -20.66
C LEU A 412 -37.73 1.65 -20.56
N HIS A 413 -37.96 2.40 -21.63
CA HIS A 413 -38.96 3.47 -21.71
C HIS A 413 -40.42 2.97 -21.61
N ARG A 414 -40.67 1.68 -21.88
CA ARG A 414 -42.00 1.04 -21.79
C ARG A 414 -42.27 0.36 -20.45
N LEU A 415 -41.32 0.38 -19.52
CA LEU A 415 -41.55 -0.15 -18.19
C LEU A 415 -42.55 0.74 -17.42
N HIS A 416 -43.49 0.11 -16.72
CA HIS A 416 -44.43 0.82 -15.85
C HIS A 416 -43.70 1.56 -14.74
N ILE A 417 -44.05 2.82 -14.51
CA ILE A 417 -43.49 3.61 -13.40
C ILE A 417 -44.09 3.09 -12.10
N GLY A 418 -43.22 2.60 -11.23
CA GLY A 418 -43.55 2.07 -9.92
C GLY A 418 -43.15 3.01 -8.81
N LYS A 419 -43.45 2.61 -7.57
CA LYS A 419 -43.04 3.34 -6.37
C LYS A 419 -41.74 2.78 -5.82
N ARG A 420 -40.97 3.65 -5.18
CA ARG A 420 -39.78 3.32 -4.42
C ARG A 420 -40.07 2.21 -3.40
N ASP A 421 -39.05 1.40 -3.08
CA ASP A 421 -39.11 0.26 -2.14
C ASP A 421 -40.10 -0.84 -2.57
N THR A 422 -40.31 -0.98 -3.87
CA THR A 422 -41.00 -2.14 -4.47
C THR A 422 -40.00 -3.05 -5.16
N ARG A 423 -40.42 -4.28 -5.49
CA ARG A 423 -39.51 -5.27 -6.12
C ARG A 423 -39.37 -5.06 -7.65
N GLY A 424 -40.30 -4.40 -8.26
CA GLY A 424 -40.37 -4.27 -9.73
C GLY A 424 -40.88 -5.51 -10.44
N VAL A 425 -40.65 -5.57 -11.74
CA VAL A 425 -41.16 -6.63 -12.64
C VAL A 425 -39.98 -7.45 -13.17
N LYS A 426 -40.13 -8.78 -13.16
CA LYS A 426 -39.15 -9.70 -13.75
C LYS A 426 -39.30 -9.71 -15.28
N LYS A 427 -38.19 -9.58 -16.00
CA LYS A 427 -38.16 -9.63 -17.47
C LYS A 427 -37.35 -10.82 -17.99
#